data_b97b8fc970029ff35a0ed6bed2ff6b05
#
_entry.id   b97b8fc970029ff35a0ed6bed2ff6b05
#
_cell.length_a   1.000
_cell.length_b   1.000
_cell.length_c   1.000
_cell.angle_alpha   90.00
_cell.angle_beta   90.00
_cell.angle_gamma   90.00
#
_symmetry.space_group_name_H-M   'P 1'
#
loop_
_entity.id
_entity.type
_entity.pdbx_description
1 polymer ?
#
loop_
_entity_poly.entity_id
_entity_poly.type
_entity_poly.pdbx_seq_one_letter_code
_entity_poly.pdbx_strand_id
1 'polypeptide(L)'
;RSAKHRTRRSRKEHFGELVQLDGSRHDWFEGRRDWACLMVMIDDATSRQVARFHEVESTSSSMDVFEAWVAAYGLPAEVYPDRHSIYRTDREATVEEALSGREAQTQFGRALESLGVRLRLAGSPQAKGRVERMNGTLQDRLVKELRLRGISTLEAANELLSSDWFSEFSERFSQSPAKSADLHRPAPSASKLRKVLSTWETRTVGRDAVIRWSNRWFQLSRSKSVVKLSGRKATVVSRGEQVLAILVGDVELGFTELSAAPAKKESKRRGPKGVGPTPKPGKGHPWRKGFVEPGR
;
A
#
# COMPACT_ATOMS: atom_id res chain seq x y z
N ARG A 1 17.48 -19.22 37.42
CA ARG A 1 17.83 -18.59 36.12
C ARG A 1 17.89 -17.09 36.33
N SER A 2 19.10 -16.49 36.29
CA SER A 2 19.32 -15.04 36.39
C SER A 2 18.54 -14.34 35.28
N ALA A 3 17.66 -13.38 35.64
CA ALA A 3 16.96 -12.54 34.69
C ALA A 3 18.01 -11.74 33.93
N LYS A 4 18.11 -11.95 32.59
CA LYS A 4 18.99 -11.14 31.74
C LYS A 4 18.58 -9.66 31.88
N HIS A 5 19.48 -8.84 32.44
CA HIS A 5 19.30 -7.39 32.48
C HIS A 5 19.12 -6.88 31.08
N ARG A 6 17.91 -6.42 30.73
CA ARG A 6 17.60 -5.84 29.42
C ARG A 6 18.06 -4.38 29.43
N THR A 7 19.15 -4.11 28.77
CA THR A 7 19.63 -2.73 28.53
C THR A 7 18.65 -2.00 27.60
N ARG A 8 18.17 -0.84 28.04
CA ARG A 8 17.35 0.04 27.19
C ARG A 8 18.19 0.53 26.01
N ARG A 9 17.69 0.41 24.79
CA ARG A 9 18.35 1.01 23.62
C ARG A 9 18.46 2.54 23.81
N SER A 10 19.64 3.10 23.60
CA SER A 10 19.84 4.55 23.59
C SER A 10 18.96 5.23 22.56
N ARG A 11 18.61 6.50 22.76
CA ARG A 11 17.92 7.31 21.75
C ARG A 11 18.83 7.53 20.56
N LYS A 12 18.22 7.80 19.40
CA LYS A 12 18.93 8.38 18.28
C LYS A 12 19.38 9.81 18.63
N GLU A 13 20.41 10.29 17.96
CA GLU A 13 21.01 11.58 18.29
C GLU A 13 20.28 12.75 17.62
N HIS A 14 19.72 12.52 16.41
CA HIS A 14 19.17 13.58 15.59
C HIS A 14 17.66 13.43 15.40
N PHE A 15 16.98 14.57 15.31
CA PHE A 15 15.58 14.60 14.88
C PHE A 15 15.45 14.11 13.44
N GLY A 16 14.44 13.26 13.15
CA GLY A 16 14.22 12.67 11.84
C GLY A 16 15.15 11.50 11.46
N GLU A 17 16.05 11.09 12.36
CA GLU A 17 16.93 9.95 12.10
C GLU A 17 16.17 8.62 12.10
N LEU A 18 15.25 8.43 13.04
CA LEU A 18 14.41 7.23 13.13
C LEU A 18 13.06 7.57 13.74
N VAL A 19 12.00 7.21 13.04
CA VAL A 19 10.62 7.41 13.48
C VAL A 19 9.97 6.05 13.72
N GLN A 20 9.52 5.79 14.95
CA GLN A 20 8.78 4.58 15.29
C GLN A 20 7.33 4.73 14.84
N LEU A 21 6.76 3.66 14.30
CA LEU A 21 5.36 3.58 13.86
C LEU A 21 4.66 2.44 14.58
N ASP A 22 3.45 2.70 15.08
CA ASP A 22 2.65 1.71 15.80
C ASP A 22 1.16 2.02 15.67
N GLY A 23 0.33 0.95 15.65
CA GLY A 23 -1.11 1.03 15.74
C GLY A 23 -1.58 0.67 17.14
N SER A 24 -2.45 1.47 17.74
CA SER A 24 -3.04 1.22 19.06
C SER A 24 -4.54 1.05 18.93
N ARG A 25 -5.01 -0.20 18.93
CA ARG A 25 -6.44 -0.52 18.96
C ARG A 25 -6.96 -0.46 20.39
N HIS A 26 -7.96 0.37 20.63
CA HIS A 26 -8.50 0.61 21.98
C HIS A 26 -9.95 1.11 21.90
N ASP A 27 -10.69 1.06 23.00
CA ASP A 27 -11.95 1.78 23.18
C ASP A 27 -11.66 3.25 23.48
N TRP A 28 -11.22 3.98 22.45
CA TRP A 28 -10.85 5.38 22.54
C TRP A 28 -12.03 6.30 22.91
N PHE A 29 -13.23 5.85 22.64
CA PHE A 29 -14.45 6.63 22.78
C PHE A 29 -15.34 6.17 23.94
N GLU A 30 -14.90 5.24 24.76
CA GLU A 30 -15.61 4.72 25.94
C GLU A 30 -17.06 4.31 25.62
N GLY A 31 -17.24 3.48 24.60
CA GLY A 31 -18.54 2.97 24.14
C GLY A 31 -19.41 3.97 23.36
N ARG A 32 -18.98 5.24 23.16
CA ARG A 32 -19.71 6.22 22.32
C ARG A 32 -19.63 5.89 20.82
N ARG A 33 -18.70 5.02 20.43
CA ARG A 33 -18.59 4.34 19.13
C ARG A 33 -17.82 3.02 19.31
N ASP A 34 -17.72 2.23 18.24
CA ASP A 34 -16.90 1.03 18.20
C ASP A 34 -15.41 1.34 18.36
N TRP A 35 -14.65 0.32 18.72
CA TRP A 35 -13.19 0.40 18.86
C TRP A 35 -12.54 0.95 17.61
N ALA A 36 -11.56 1.81 17.80
CA ALA A 36 -10.79 2.41 16.73
C ALA A 36 -9.29 2.12 16.90
N CYS A 37 -8.54 2.33 15.84
CA CYS A 37 -7.09 2.24 15.84
C CYS A 37 -6.49 3.64 15.73
N LEU A 38 -5.69 4.02 16.72
CA LEU A 38 -4.85 5.22 16.64
C LEU A 38 -3.49 4.82 16.06
N MET A 39 -3.20 5.28 14.85
CA MET A 39 -1.88 5.17 14.25
C MET A 39 -0.99 6.29 14.80
N VAL A 40 0.18 5.93 15.35
CA VAL A 40 1.10 6.90 15.96
C VAL A 40 2.47 6.78 15.33
N MET A 41 3.01 7.91 14.91
CA MET A 41 4.43 8.05 14.58
C MET A 41 5.11 8.91 15.63
N ILE A 42 6.26 8.45 16.15
CA ILE A 42 7.04 9.14 17.17
C ILE A 42 8.53 9.15 16.81
N ASP A 43 9.12 10.31 16.83
CA ASP A 43 10.57 10.43 16.65
C ASP A 43 11.35 9.86 17.84
N ASP A 44 12.36 9.06 17.55
CA ASP A 44 13.14 8.36 18.55
C ASP A 44 14.03 9.29 19.39
N ALA A 45 14.55 10.36 18.80
CA ALA A 45 15.40 11.33 19.47
C ALA A 45 14.59 12.27 20.36
N THR A 46 13.52 12.85 19.82
CA THR A 46 12.80 13.96 20.43
C THR A 46 11.50 13.59 21.12
N SER A 47 10.91 12.44 20.78
CA SER A 47 9.53 12.06 21.13
C SER A 47 8.45 12.96 20.54
N ARG A 48 8.76 13.84 19.58
CA ARG A 48 7.72 14.52 18.78
C ARG A 48 6.88 13.50 18.06
N GLN A 49 5.59 13.76 17.94
CA GLN A 49 4.65 12.75 17.46
C GLN A 49 3.62 13.32 16.49
N VAL A 50 3.10 12.44 15.64
CA VAL A 50 1.92 12.66 14.80
C VAL A 50 1.03 11.44 14.98
N ALA A 51 -0.27 11.66 15.05
CA ALA A 51 -1.24 10.59 15.22
C ALA A 51 -2.46 10.80 14.32
N ARG A 52 -3.10 9.68 13.92
CA ARG A 52 -4.32 9.66 13.11
C ARG A 52 -5.22 8.49 13.54
N PHE A 53 -6.50 8.76 13.69
CA PHE A 53 -7.50 7.72 13.94
C PHE A 53 -7.98 7.07 12.65
N HIS A 54 -8.15 5.75 12.71
CA HIS A 54 -8.72 4.91 11.65
C HIS A 54 -9.59 3.83 12.27
N GLU A 55 -10.46 3.20 11.48
CA GLU A 55 -11.24 2.05 11.93
C GLU A 55 -10.35 0.88 12.32
N VAL A 56 -9.34 0.60 11.49
CA VAL A 56 -8.41 -0.51 11.67
C VAL A 56 -6.98 -0.14 11.25
N GLU A 57 -6.02 -0.86 11.77
CA GLU A 57 -4.65 -0.82 11.26
C GLU A 57 -4.59 -1.50 9.89
N SER A 58 -4.10 -0.78 8.89
CA SER A 58 -4.04 -1.19 7.50
C SER A 58 -2.88 -0.52 6.77
N THR A 59 -2.58 -0.96 5.57
CA THR A 59 -1.63 -0.26 4.69
C THR A 59 -2.06 1.19 4.44
N SER A 60 -3.36 1.43 4.26
CA SER A 60 -3.90 2.78 4.03
C SER A 60 -3.73 3.68 5.25
N SER A 61 -4.04 3.18 6.46
CA SER A 61 -3.85 3.95 7.70
C SER A 61 -2.38 4.27 7.98
N SER A 62 -1.47 3.32 7.67
CA SER A 62 -0.04 3.54 7.79
C SER A 62 0.48 4.58 6.80
N MET A 63 -0.03 4.58 5.57
CA MET A 63 0.29 5.59 4.56
C MET A 63 -0.25 6.97 4.94
N ASP A 64 -1.46 7.04 5.52
CA ASP A 64 -2.08 8.29 5.91
C ASP A 64 -1.34 8.97 7.07
N VAL A 65 -1.00 8.24 8.14
CA VAL A 65 -0.22 8.80 9.24
C VAL A 65 1.20 9.19 8.80
N PHE A 66 1.79 8.43 7.86
CA PHE A 66 3.09 8.79 7.28
C PHE A 66 3.00 10.06 6.41
N GLU A 67 1.93 10.23 5.63
CA GLU A 67 1.66 11.47 4.88
C GLU A 67 1.54 12.67 5.83
N ALA A 68 0.83 12.51 6.94
CA ALA A 68 0.70 13.55 7.98
C ALA A 68 2.07 13.89 8.63
N TRP A 69 2.91 12.86 8.88
CA TRP A 69 4.28 13.09 9.35
C TRP A 69 5.11 13.91 8.36
N VAL A 70 5.07 13.51 7.08
CA VAL A 70 5.82 14.21 6.02
C VAL A 70 5.36 15.64 5.84
N ALA A 71 4.05 15.90 5.98
CA ALA A 71 3.50 17.25 5.93
C ALA A 71 3.98 18.13 7.10
N ALA A 72 4.15 17.55 8.29
CA ALA A 72 4.58 18.28 9.49
C ALA A 72 6.09 18.52 9.52
N TYR A 73 6.92 17.55 9.13
CA TYR A 73 8.36 17.56 9.39
C TYR A 73 9.22 17.25 8.15
N GLY A 74 8.66 16.65 7.10
CA GLY A 74 9.43 16.15 5.96
C GLY A 74 9.69 14.64 6.01
N LEU A 75 10.51 14.16 5.08
CA LEU A 75 10.83 12.73 4.94
C LEU A 75 11.89 12.32 5.97
N PRO A 76 11.60 11.41 6.92
CA PRO A 76 12.59 10.91 7.86
C PRO A 76 13.62 10.00 7.16
N ALA A 77 14.74 9.73 7.79
CA ALA A 77 15.74 8.81 7.26
C ALA A 77 15.28 7.35 7.37
N GLU A 78 14.69 6.97 8.51
CA GLU A 78 14.20 5.60 8.76
C GLU A 78 12.82 5.60 9.41
N VAL A 79 11.97 4.62 9.01
CA VAL A 79 10.71 4.28 9.70
C VAL A 79 10.86 2.90 10.34
N TYR A 80 10.42 2.78 11.61
CA TYR A 80 10.63 1.62 12.46
C TYR A 80 9.31 1.03 12.99
N PRO A 81 8.55 0.28 12.16
CA PRO A 81 7.35 -0.44 12.59
C PRO A 81 7.73 -1.80 13.22
N ASP A 82 6.73 -2.53 13.67
CA ASP A 82 6.86 -3.93 14.04
C ASP A 82 6.95 -4.86 12.81
N ARG A 83 6.79 -6.18 13.02
CA ARG A 83 6.81 -7.19 11.96
C ARG A 83 5.41 -7.59 11.47
N HIS A 84 4.44 -6.69 11.59
CA HIS A 84 3.10 -6.95 11.06
C HIS A 84 3.14 -7.13 9.53
N SER A 85 2.19 -7.89 8.98
CA SER A 85 2.12 -8.19 7.53
C SER A 85 1.99 -6.96 6.63
N ILE A 86 1.57 -5.83 7.16
CA ILE A 86 1.56 -4.53 6.47
C ILE A 86 2.98 -4.07 6.10
N TYR A 87 3.95 -4.39 6.96
CA TYR A 87 5.33 -3.92 6.84
C TYR A 87 6.29 -5.00 6.37
N ARG A 88 5.93 -6.27 6.53
CA ARG A 88 6.71 -7.44 6.14
C ARG A 88 5.92 -8.36 5.23
N THR A 89 6.57 -8.93 4.24
CA THR A 89 6.01 -10.01 3.43
C THR A 89 6.99 -11.18 3.39
N ASP A 90 6.44 -12.40 3.45
CA ASP A 90 7.20 -13.64 3.22
C ASP A 90 6.92 -14.19 1.80
N ARG A 91 6.26 -13.39 0.94
CA ARG A 91 6.02 -13.70 -0.47
C ARG A 91 7.34 -13.79 -1.21
N GLU A 92 7.47 -14.76 -2.10
CA GLU A 92 8.58 -14.80 -3.06
C GLU A 92 8.51 -13.60 -4.02
N ALA A 93 9.69 -13.14 -4.44
CA ALA A 93 9.79 -12.10 -5.44
C ALA A 93 9.14 -12.55 -6.76
N THR A 94 8.40 -11.67 -7.40
CA THR A 94 7.92 -11.91 -8.77
C THR A 94 9.11 -12.00 -9.73
N VAL A 95 8.90 -12.58 -10.91
CA VAL A 95 9.93 -12.65 -11.94
C VAL A 95 10.49 -11.24 -12.29
N GLU A 96 9.61 -10.23 -12.33
CA GLU A 96 10.00 -8.85 -12.60
C GLU A 96 10.84 -8.23 -11.47
N GLU A 97 10.46 -8.49 -10.20
CA GLU A 97 11.24 -8.09 -9.02
C GLU A 97 12.59 -8.78 -8.99
N ALA A 98 12.63 -10.10 -9.21
CA ALA A 98 13.86 -10.88 -9.23
C ALA A 98 14.81 -10.44 -10.36
N LEU A 99 14.31 -10.19 -11.58
CA LEU A 99 15.10 -9.68 -12.70
C LEU A 99 15.64 -8.26 -12.44
N SER A 100 14.95 -7.44 -11.65
CA SER A 100 15.42 -6.13 -11.24
C SER A 100 16.28 -6.13 -9.96
N GLY A 101 16.60 -7.32 -9.42
CA GLY A 101 17.38 -7.49 -8.19
C GLY A 101 16.65 -7.00 -6.93
N ARG A 102 15.32 -6.91 -6.96
CA ARG A 102 14.49 -6.47 -5.84
C ARG A 102 13.91 -7.66 -5.10
N GLU A 103 13.89 -7.56 -3.79
CA GLU A 103 13.13 -8.48 -2.94
C GLU A 103 11.63 -8.16 -2.99
N ALA A 104 10.80 -9.14 -2.62
CA ALA A 104 9.37 -8.93 -2.47
C ALA A 104 9.08 -7.86 -1.41
N GLN A 105 8.23 -6.92 -1.73
CA GLN A 105 7.89 -5.80 -0.86
C GLN A 105 6.39 -5.72 -0.58
N THR A 106 6.07 -5.16 0.61
CA THR A 106 4.71 -4.70 0.89
C THR A 106 4.42 -3.38 0.16
N GLN A 107 3.17 -2.99 0.07
CA GLN A 107 2.79 -1.69 -0.52
C GLN A 107 3.40 -0.51 0.27
N PHE A 108 3.46 -0.63 1.61
CA PHE A 108 4.09 0.38 2.46
C PHE A 108 5.61 0.43 2.24
N GLY A 109 6.28 -0.74 2.18
CA GLY A 109 7.72 -0.83 1.89
C GLY A 109 8.08 -0.23 0.54
N ARG A 110 7.30 -0.56 -0.53
CA ARG A 110 7.44 0.04 -1.86
C ARG A 110 7.34 1.58 -1.83
N ALA A 111 6.35 2.10 -1.09
CA ALA A 111 6.14 3.54 -0.99
C ALA A 111 7.33 4.24 -0.31
N LEU A 112 7.83 3.69 0.80
CA LEU A 112 8.99 4.23 1.50
C LEU A 112 10.26 4.19 0.64
N GLU A 113 10.52 3.07 -0.06
CA GLU A 113 11.66 2.94 -0.97
C GLU A 113 11.59 3.98 -2.09
N SER A 114 10.42 4.20 -2.70
CA SER A 114 10.20 5.22 -3.73
C SER A 114 10.49 6.65 -3.25
N LEU A 115 10.42 6.89 -1.93
CA LEU A 115 10.74 8.15 -1.27
C LEU A 115 12.17 8.18 -0.71
N GLY A 116 12.94 7.08 -0.88
CA GLY A 116 14.28 6.94 -0.33
C GLY A 116 14.29 6.91 1.20
N VAL A 117 13.20 6.48 1.84
CA VAL A 117 13.08 6.30 3.29
C VAL A 117 13.34 4.83 3.61
N ARG A 118 14.20 4.55 4.57
CA ARG A 118 14.53 3.17 4.94
C ARG A 118 13.44 2.57 5.82
N LEU A 119 12.91 1.41 5.43
CA LEU A 119 12.04 0.61 6.28
C LEU A 119 12.91 -0.35 7.11
N ARG A 120 12.89 -0.21 8.42
CA ARG A 120 13.63 -1.06 9.36
C ARG A 120 12.67 -1.72 10.33
N LEU A 121 12.52 -3.03 10.25
CA LEU A 121 11.60 -3.77 11.11
C LEU A 121 12.17 -3.95 12.53
N ALA A 122 11.32 -3.80 13.54
CA ALA A 122 11.71 -4.02 14.92
C ALA A 122 12.10 -5.48 15.17
N GLY A 123 13.26 -5.68 15.78
CA GLY A 123 13.76 -7.04 16.11
C GLY A 123 13.01 -7.71 17.26
N SER A 124 12.39 -6.91 18.13
CA SER A 124 11.58 -7.37 19.26
C SER A 124 10.58 -6.28 19.67
N PRO A 125 9.47 -6.62 20.35
CA PRO A 125 8.53 -5.63 20.87
C PRO A 125 9.21 -4.58 21.75
N GLN A 126 10.14 -5.00 22.62
CA GLN A 126 10.86 -4.11 23.55
C GLN A 126 11.70 -3.03 22.82
N ALA A 127 12.04 -3.24 21.56
CA ALA A 127 12.76 -2.25 20.76
C ALA A 127 11.91 -1.01 20.43
N LYS A 128 10.57 -1.10 20.57
CA LYS A 128 9.57 -0.04 20.35
C LYS A 128 9.08 0.63 21.64
N GLY A 129 9.73 0.42 22.77
CA GLY A 129 9.28 0.88 24.08
C GLY A 129 8.99 2.39 24.23
N ARG A 130 9.32 3.24 23.22
CA ARG A 130 8.94 4.67 23.22
C ARG A 130 7.51 4.86 22.72
N VAL A 131 7.20 4.26 21.58
CA VAL A 131 5.83 4.35 21.03
C VAL A 131 4.84 3.61 21.95
N GLU A 132 5.23 2.48 22.56
CA GLU A 132 4.40 1.76 23.53
C GLU A 132 4.06 2.63 24.75
N ARG A 133 5.05 3.33 25.32
CA ARG A 133 4.81 4.26 26.45
C ARG A 133 3.95 5.45 26.02
N MET A 134 4.16 5.96 24.82
CA MET A 134 3.33 7.05 24.29
C MET A 134 1.90 6.59 24.07
N ASN A 135 1.68 5.40 23.53
CA ASN A 135 0.34 4.81 23.43
C ASN A 135 -0.36 4.73 24.77
N GLY A 136 0.34 4.28 25.85
CA GLY A 136 -0.21 4.30 27.21
C GLY A 136 -0.54 5.72 27.70
N THR A 137 0.30 6.72 27.39
CA THR A 137 0.02 8.12 27.75
C THR A 137 -1.19 8.67 26.98
N LEU A 138 -1.30 8.34 25.68
CA LEU A 138 -2.43 8.74 24.85
C LEU A 138 -3.74 8.07 25.33
N GLN A 139 -3.70 6.79 25.66
CA GLN A 139 -4.85 6.08 26.24
C GLN A 139 -5.34 6.74 27.53
N ASP A 140 -4.43 7.21 28.40
CA ASP A 140 -4.82 7.93 29.61
C ASP A 140 -5.33 9.36 29.32
N ARG A 141 -4.71 10.12 28.42
CA ARG A 141 -4.97 11.55 28.23
C ARG A 141 -5.97 11.86 27.12
N LEU A 142 -5.78 11.25 25.95
CA LEU A 142 -6.61 11.52 24.78
C LEU A 142 -8.04 11.00 24.95
N VAL A 143 -8.24 9.84 25.61
CA VAL A 143 -9.57 9.31 25.93
C VAL A 143 -10.37 10.30 26.77
N LYS A 144 -9.73 10.89 27.80
CA LYS A 144 -10.35 11.91 28.66
C LYS A 144 -10.68 13.18 27.89
N GLU A 145 -9.80 13.62 26.99
CA GLU A 145 -10.02 14.81 26.17
C GLU A 145 -11.18 14.63 25.18
N LEU A 146 -11.22 13.46 24.51
CA LEU A 146 -12.34 13.11 23.62
C LEU A 146 -13.67 13.09 24.36
N ARG A 147 -13.68 12.59 25.60
CA ARG A 147 -14.88 12.62 26.45
C ARG A 147 -15.27 14.03 26.85
N LEU A 148 -14.35 14.86 27.32
CA LEU A 148 -14.60 16.23 27.75
C LEU A 148 -15.18 17.09 26.62
N ARG A 149 -14.75 16.84 25.38
CA ARG A 149 -15.23 17.54 24.18
C ARG A 149 -16.47 16.90 23.54
N GLY A 150 -16.97 15.78 24.09
CA GLY A 150 -18.09 15.04 23.51
C GLY A 150 -17.83 14.44 22.13
N ILE A 151 -16.56 14.22 21.77
CA ILE A 151 -16.17 13.70 20.47
C ILE A 151 -16.46 12.21 20.41
N SER A 152 -17.16 11.78 19.32
CA SER A 152 -17.55 10.38 19.06
C SER A 152 -17.33 9.91 17.62
N THR A 153 -16.78 10.75 16.73
CA THR A 153 -16.47 10.39 15.33
C THR A 153 -14.97 10.44 15.07
N LEU A 154 -14.51 9.68 14.08
CA LEU A 154 -13.09 9.69 13.69
C LEU A 154 -12.68 11.01 13.07
N GLU A 155 -13.57 11.64 12.32
CA GLU A 155 -13.35 12.92 11.67
C GLU A 155 -13.07 14.00 12.72
N ALA A 156 -13.97 14.19 13.70
CA ALA A 156 -13.80 15.16 14.77
C ALA A 156 -12.58 14.84 15.66
N ALA A 157 -12.29 13.56 15.89
CA ALA A 157 -11.10 13.15 16.61
C ALA A 157 -9.80 13.47 15.82
N ASN A 158 -9.81 13.32 14.51
CA ASN A 158 -8.69 13.70 13.64
C ASN A 158 -8.52 15.21 13.53
N GLU A 159 -9.61 15.98 13.60
CA GLU A 159 -9.56 17.44 13.71
C GLU A 159 -8.88 17.86 15.02
N LEU A 160 -9.24 17.22 16.15
CA LEU A 160 -8.55 17.45 17.43
C LEU A 160 -7.05 17.14 17.35
N LEU A 161 -6.67 16.00 16.71
CA LEU A 161 -5.26 15.63 16.50
C LEU A 161 -4.51 16.56 15.54
N SER A 162 -5.21 17.41 14.83
CA SER A 162 -4.63 18.43 13.93
C SER A 162 -4.67 19.84 14.54
N SER A 163 -5.20 19.99 15.74
CA SER A 163 -5.36 21.28 16.43
C SER A 163 -4.15 21.63 17.30
N ASP A 164 -4.14 22.86 17.81
CA ASP A 164 -3.12 23.36 18.73
C ASP A 164 -3.03 22.52 20.01
N TRP A 165 -4.17 21.96 20.48
CA TRP A 165 -4.16 21.08 21.65
C TRP A 165 -3.20 19.90 21.50
N PHE A 166 -3.20 19.23 20.34
CA PHE A 166 -2.28 18.11 20.11
C PHE A 166 -0.84 18.56 19.92
N SER A 167 -0.62 19.72 19.34
CA SER A 167 0.70 20.35 19.22
C SER A 167 1.28 20.64 20.60
N GLU A 168 0.53 21.28 21.49
CA GLU A 168 0.90 21.54 22.88
C GLU A 168 1.15 20.25 23.67
N PHE A 169 0.27 19.24 23.47
CA PHE A 169 0.45 17.92 24.04
C PHE A 169 1.77 17.29 23.57
N SER A 170 2.04 17.32 22.27
CA SER A 170 3.29 16.77 21.70
C SER A 170 4.52 17.48 22.24
N GLU A 171 4.49 18.80 22.36
CA GLU A 171 5.62 19.58 22.93
C GLU A 171 5.87 19.23 24.40
N ARG A 172 4.81 19.09 25.21
CA ARG A 172 4.93 18.72 26.64
C ARG A 172 5.63 17.40 26.87
N PHE A 173 5.50 16.43 25.97
CA PHE A 173 6.11 15.12 26.03
C PHE A 173 7.36 14.98 25.17
N SER A 174 7.78 16.06 24.50
CA SER A 174 8.98 16.09 23.70
C SER A 174 10.22 16.47 24.52
N GLN A 175 11.38 16.28 23.93
CA GLN A 175 12.67 16.74 24.47
C GLN A 175 13.58 17.18 23.32
N SER A 176 14.62 17.95 23.65
CA SER A 176 15.65 18.32 22.68
C SER A 176 16.45 17.09 22.22
N PRO A 177 16.79 16.98 20.94
CA PRO A 177 17.68 15.94 20.45
C PRO A 177 19.10 16.14 20.99
N ALA A 178 19.90 15.09 21.03
CA ALA A 178 21.29 15.17 21.49
C ALA A 178 22.16 16.03 20.56
N LYS A 179 21.84 16.07 19.28
CA LYS A 179 22.48 16.89 18.26
C LYS A 179 21.44 17.73 17.53
N SER A 180 21.77 18.98 17.23
CA SER A 180 20.85 19.97 16.67
C SER A 180 20.48 19.78 15.20
N ALA A 181 21.24 18.96 14.45
CA ALA A 181 20.93 18.74 13.03
C ALA A 181 19.59 17.98 12.87
N ASP A 182 18.73 18.50 12.01
CA ASP A 182 17.52 17.84 11.55
C ASP A 182 17.83 17.02 10.29
N LEU A 183 17.53 15.72 10.32
CA LEU A 183 17.80 14.79 9.22
C LEU A 183 16.61 14.57 8.31
N HIS A 184 15.50 15.28 8.49
CA HIS A 184 14.41 15.24 7.53
C HIS A 184 14.83 15.83 6.19
N ARG A 185 14.38 15.21 5.13
CA ARG A 185 14.53 15.70 3.76
C ARG A 185 13.27 16.42 3.32
N PRO A 186 13.35 17.40 2.39
CA PRO A 186 12.18 18.06 1.86
C PRO A 186 11.17 17.08 1.29
N ALA A 187 9.88 17.32 1.55
CA ALA A 187 8.80 16.56 0.96
C ALA A 187 8.73 16.77 -0.56
N PRO A 188 8.39 15.75 -1.36
CA PRO A 188 8.03 15.95 -2.76
C PRO A 188 6.72 16.74 -2.87
N SER A 189 6.32 17.13 -4.11
CA SER A 189 5.02 17.77 -4.32
C SER A 189 3.88 16.90 -3.75
N ALA A 190 2.84 17.54 -3.23
CA ALA A 190 1.69 16.85 -2.64
C ALA A 190 1.06 15.82 -3.62
N SER A 191 0.97 16.15 -4.91
CA SER A 191 0.47 15.23 -5.93
C SER A 191 1.35 13.99 -6.08
N LYS A 192 2.68 14.15 -6.11
CA LYS A 192 3.62 13.02 -6.17
C LYS A 192 3.56 12.18 -4.89
N LEU A 193 3.56 12.81 -3.73
CA LEU A 193 3.46 12.13 -2.44
C LEU A 193 2.19 11.29 -2.38
N ARG A 194 1.04 11.86 -2.75
CA ARG A 194 -0.25 11.16 -2.77
C ARG A 194 -0.26 9.94 -3.70
N LYS A 195 0.35 10.02 -4.90
CA LYS A 195 0.47 8.88 -5.81
C LYS A 195 1.39 7.79 -5.24
N VAL A 196 2.50 8.16 -4.64
CA VAL A 196 3.43 7.19 -4.03
C VAL A 196 2.80 6.51 -2.82
N LEU A 197 2.12 7.27 -1.95
CA LEU A 197 1.39 6.77 -0.77
C LEU A 197 -0.03 6.28 -1.14
N SER A 198 -0.13 5.53 -2.22
CA SER A 198 -1.35 4.89 -2.72
C SER A 198 -1.08 3.41 -3.01
N THR A 199 -2.14 2.62 -3.10
CA THR A 199 -2.03 1.20 -3.48
C THR A 199 -1.77 1.08 -4.97
N TRP A 200 -0.81 0.26 -5.34
CA TRP A 200 -0.43 -0.01 -6.72
C TRP A 200 -0.75 -1.46 -7.07
N GLU A 201 -1.65 -1.66 -8.01
CA GLU A 201 -2.09 -2.97 -8.42
C GLU A 201 -1.90 -3.20 -9.91
N THR A 202 -1.26 -4.31 -10.28
CA THR A 202 -1.05 -4.65 -11.67
C THR A 202 -2.29 -5.32 -12.26
N ARG A 203 -2.73 -4.85 -13.42
CA ARG A 203 -3.82 -5.40 -14.23
C ARG A 203 -3.38 -5.60 -15.67
N THR A 204 -4.00 -6.53 -16.37
CA THR A 204 -3.75 -6.73 -17.80
C THR A 204 -4.74 -5.90 -18.59
N VAL A 205 -4.25 -5.14 -19.57
CA VAL A 205 -5.08 -4.35 -20.48
C VAL A 205 -5.77 -5.25 -21.49
N GLY A 206 -7.10 -5.15 -21.59
CA GLY A 206 -7.92 -5.88 -22.55
C GLY A 206 -7.64 -5.50 -24.02
N ARG A 207 -8.21 -6.26 -24.97
CA ARG A 207 -8.07 -6.02 -26.41
C ARG A 207 -8.66 -4.69 -26.87
N ASP A 208 -9.65 -4.20 -26.14
CA ASP A 208 -10.38 -2.95 -26.30
C ASP A 208 -9.74 -1.76 -25.55
N ALA A 209 -8.53 -1.95 -25.01
CA ALA A 209 -7.84 -1.00 -24.15
C ALA A 209 -8.61 -0.69 -22.85
N VAL A 210 -9.35 -1.67 -22.30
CA VAL A 210 -10.07 -1.55 -21.04
C VAL A 210 -9.36 -2.35 -19.96
N ILE A 211 -9.36 -1.81 -18.75
CA ILE A 211 -8.91 -2.49 -17.52
C ILE A 211 -10.11 -2.71 -16.61
N ARG A 212 -10.20 -3.89 -16.01
CA ARG A 212 -11.12 -4.18 -14.90
C ARG A 212 -10.37 -4.07 -13.57
N TRP A 213 -10.88 -3.23 -12.67
CA TRP A 213 -10.37 -3.09 -11.31
C TRP A 213 -11.53 -2.85 -10.34
N SER A 214 -11.56 -3.56 -9.22
CA SER A 214 -12.60 -3.46 -8.19
C SER A 214 -14.03 -3.49 -8.74
N ASN A 215 -14.33 -4.45 -9.65
CA ASN A 215 -15.61 -4.60 -10.38
C ASN A 215 -16.02 -3.38 -11.23
N ARG A 216 -15.11 -2.46 -11.49
CA ARG A 216 -15.27 -1.28 -12.35
C ARG A 216 -14.44 -1.43 -13.62
N TRP A 217 -14.80 -0.74 -14.67
CA TRP A 217 -14.11 -0.77 -15.98
C TRP A 217 -13.59 0.61 -16.32
N PHE A 218 -12.34 0.66 -16.77
CA PHE A 218 -11.64 1.89 -17.11
C PHE A 218 -11.13 1.79 -18.54
N GLN A 219 -11.67 2.62 -19.43
CA GLN A 219 -11.20 2.78 -20.79
C GLN A 219 -9.95 3.64 -20.79
N LEU A 220 -8.85 3.10 -21.32
CA LEU A 220 -7.61 3.86 -21.45
C LEU A 220 -7.60 4.70 -22.72
N SER A 221 -7.12 5.93 -22.60
CA SER A 221 -6.86 6.79 -23.73
C SER A 221 -5.63 6.32 -24.52
N ARG A 222 -5.70 6.42 -25.84
CA ARG A 222 -4.54 6.14 -26.70
C ARG A 222 -3.46 7.21 -26.49
N SER A 223 -2.22 6.76 -26.38
CA SER A 223 -1.05 7.65 -26.29
C SER A 223 -0.09 7.38 -27.44
N LYS A 224 0.53 8.43 -27.97
CA LYS A 224 1.58 8.29 -28.97
C LYS A 224 2.78 7.51 -28.44
N SER A 225 3.03 7.59 -27.13
CA SER A 225 4.13 6.88 -26.46
C SER A 225 3.87 5.39 -26.25
N VAL A 226 2.62 4.92 -26.41
CA VAL A 226 2.25 3.50 -26.21
C VAL A 226 1.46 3.00 -27.42
N VAL A 227 2.18 2.47 -28.39
CA VAL A 227 1.62 2.05 -29.69
C VAL A 227 0.62 0.89 -29.57
N LYS A 228 0.84 -0.04 -28.61
CA LYS A 228 -0.05 -1.18 -28.40
C LYS A 228 -0.32 -1.38 -26.91
N LEU A 229 -1.56 -1.18 -26.50
CA LEU A 229 -2.00 -1.35 -25.11
C LEU A 229 -2.44 -2.78 -24.78
N SER A 230 -3.11 -3.44 -25.71
CA SER A 230 -3.71 -4.77 -25.50
C SER A 230 -2.66 -5.80 -25.06
N GLY A 231 -2.98 -6.51 -23.97
CA GLY A 231 -2.13 -7.55 -23.38
C GLY A 231 -1.00 -7.02 -22.51
N ARG A 232 -0.76 -5.70 -22.45
CA ARG A 232 0.25 -5.13 -21.58
C ARG A 232 -0.19 -5.13 -20.11
N LYS A 233 0.78 -5.13 -19.23
CA LYS A 233 0.56 -4.87 -17.80
C LYS A 233 0.43 -3.37 -17.58
N ALA A 234 -0.60 -2.99 -16.84
CA ALA A 234 -0.81 -1.63 -16.38
C ALA A 234 -0.90 -1.61 -14.86
N THR A 235 -0.37 -0.57 -14.25
CA THR A 235 -0.45 -0.34 -12.81
C THR A 235 -1.59 0.64 -12.53
N VAL A 236 -2.58 0.19 -11.78
CA VAL A 236 -3.66 1.05 -11.25
C VAL A 236 -3.19 1.59 -9.91
N VAL A 237 -3.12 2.91 -9.82
CA VAL A 237 -2.77 3.65 -8.59
C VAL A 237 -4.07 4.14 -7.96
N SER A 238 -4.38 3.65 -6.76
CA SER A 238 -5.66 3.95 -6.10
C SER A 238 -5.51 4.30 -4.62
N ARG A 239 -6.41 5.15 -4.13
CA ARG A 239 -6.55 5.45 -2.69
C ARG A 239 -8.01 5.18 -2.29
N GLY A 240 -8.21 4.10 -1.54
CA GLY A 240 -9.55 3.55 -1.34
C GLY A 240 -10.16 3.18 -2.69
N GLU A 241 -11.37 3.66 -2.95
CA GLU A 241 -12.09 3.40 -4.22
C GLU A 241 -11.72 4.38 -5.35
N GLN A 242 -10.95 5.44 -5.05
CA GLN A 242 -10.56 6.43 -6.05
C GLN A 242 -9.34 5.97 -6.84
N VAL A 243 -9.47 5.87 -8.16
CA VAL A 243 -8.33 5.71 -9.07
C VAL A 243 -7.70 7.07 -9.31
N LEU A 244 -6.41 7.20 -8.96
CA LEU A 244 -5.64 8.44 -9.11
C LEU A 244 -4.87 8.49 -10.43
N ALA A 245 -4.34 7.34 -10.86
CA ALA A 245 -3.57 7.21 -12.10
C ALA A 245 -3.60 5.77 -12.62
N ILE A 246 -3.39 5.60 -13.92
CA ILE A 246 -3.14 4.30 -14.55
C ILE A 246 -1.87 4.44 -15.39
N LEU A 247 -0.87 3.60 -15.11
CA LEU A 247 0.43 3.63 -15.77
C LEU A 247 0.62 2.38 -16.62
N VAL A 248 1.28 2.53 -17.76
CA VAL A 248 1.80 1.42 -18.59
C VAL A 248 3.30 1.61 -18.75
N GLY A 249 4.08 0.81 -18.04
CA GLY A 249 5.47 1.16 -17.75
C GLY A 249 5.52 2.47 -16.95
N ASP A 250 6.36 3.42 -17.37
CA ASP A 250 6.50 4.74 -16.73
C ASP A 250 5.55 5.81 -17.31
N VAL A 251 4.68 5.43 -18.25
CA VAL A 251 3.76 6.37 -18.93
C VAL A 251 2.41 6.37 -18.26
N GLU A 252 2.02 7.51 -17.70
CA GLU A 252 0.67 7.74 -17.20
C GLU A 252 -0.29 7.96 -18.37
N LEU A 253 -1.39 7.19 -18.38
CA LEU A 253 -2.42 7.26 -19.42
C LEU A 253 -3.68 7.91 -18.89
N GLY A 254 -4.33 8.73 -19.73
CA GLY A 254 -5.69 9.18 -19.45
C GLY A 254 -6.65 7.99 -19.44
N PHE A 255 -7.67 8.06 -18.62
CA PHE A 255 -8.71 7.01 -18.53
C PHE A 255 -10.09 7.62 -18.29
N THR A 256 -11.11 6.86 -18.65
CA THR A 256 -12.51 7.18 -18.38
C THR A 256 -13.16 5.95 -17.77
N GLU A 257 -13.87 6.12 -16.67
CA GLU A 257 -14.67 5.04 -16.09
C GLU A 257 -15.91 4.76 -16.92
N LEU A 258 -16.18 3.49 -17.20
CA LEU A 258 -17.34 3.05 -17.95
C LEU A 258 -18.45 2.63 -16.98
N SER A 259 -19.69 3.02 -17.30
CA SER A 259 -20.88 2.66 -16.51
C SER A 259 -21.24 1.17 -16.56
N ALA A 260 -20.74 0.46 -17.56
CA ALA A 260 -21.00 -0.98 -17.75
C ALA A 260 -19.79 -1.68 -18.37
N ALA A 261 -19.78 -3.03 -18.28
CA ALA A 261 -18.82 -3.84 -18.99
C ALA A 261 -18.85 -3.56 -20.49
N PRO A 262 -17.70 -3.44 -21.19
CA PRO A 262 -17.68 -3.28 -22.61
C PRO A 262 -18.39 -4.45 -23.30
N ALA A 263 -19.25 -4.15 -24.27
CA ALA A 263 -19.95 -5.18 -25.03
C ALA A 263 -18.93 -6.13 -25.68
N LYS A 264 -19.08 -7.42 -25.45
CA LYS A 264 -18.27 -8.41 -26.18
C LYS A 264 -18.58 -8.23 -27.68
N LYS A 265 -17.64 -7.74 -28.47
CA LYS A 265 -17.76 -7.87 -29.92
C LYS A 265 -17.96 -9.36 -30.19
N GLU A 266 -19.12 -9.72 -30.71
CA GLU A 266 -19.32 -11.06 -31.25
C GLU A 266 -18.17 -11.33 -32.22
N SER A 267 -17.29 -12.24 -31.86
CA SER A 267 -16.37 -12.78 -32.83
C SER A 267 -17.27 -13.38 -33.90
N LYS A 268 -17.30 -12.80 -35.10
CA LYS A 268 -17.85 -13.52 -36.25
C LYS A 268 -17.24 -14.92 -36.17
N ARG A 269 -18.02 -15.87 -35.68
CA ARG A 269 -17.62 -17.29 -35.77
C ARG A 269 -17.27 -17.47 -37.22
N ARG A 270 -16.02 -17.64 -37.55
CA ARG A 270 -15.65 -18.21 -38.84
C ARG A 270 -16.42 -19.52 -38.85
N GLY A 271 -17.46 -19.55 -39.69
CA GLY A 271 -18.17 -20.77 -39.94
C GLY A 271 -17.15 -21.86 -40.19
N PRO A 272 -17.46 -23.11 -39.84
CA PRO A 272 -16.56 -24.21 -40.14
C PRO A 272 -16.08 -24.01 -41.56
N LYS A 273 -14.78 -23.88 -41.79
CA LYS A 273 -14.22 -23.91 -43.15
C LYS A 273 -14.84 -25.14 -43.78
N GLY A 274 -15.70 -24.91 -44.78
CA GLY A 274 -16.34 -26.03 -45.46
C GLY A 274 -15.24 -27.04 -45.76
N VAL A 275 -15.36 -28.20 -45.16
CA VAL A 275 -14.50 -29.34 -45.49
C VAL A 275 -14.85 -29.60 -46.95
N GLY A 276 -13.99 -29.12 -47.84
CA GLY A 276 -14.07 -29.47 -49.25
C GLY A 276 -14.17 -30.97 -49.35
N PRO A 277 -14.88 -31.53 -50.37
CA PRO A 277 -15.05 -32.96 -50.46
C PRO A 277 -13.70 -33.65 -50.32
N THR A 278 -13.53 -34.46 -49.28
CA THR A 278 -12.33 -35.27 -49.06
C THR A 278 -12.02 -36.01 -50.35
N PRO A 279 -10.87 -35.81 -50.98
CA PRO A 279 -10.56 -36.52 -52.20
C PRO A 279 -10.66 -38.01 -51.92
N LYS A 280 -11.54 -38.71 -52.70
CA LYS A 280 -11.68 -40.16 -52.56
C LYS A 280 -10.34 -40.82 -52.85
N PRO A 281 -9.85 -41.70 -51.99
CA PRO A 281 -8.57 -42.37 -52.21
C PRO A 281 -8.58 -43.10 -53.57
N GLY A 282 -7.51 -42.96 -54.34
CA GLY A 282 -7.31 -43.62 -55.62
C GLY A 282 -7.45 -45.14 -55.51
N LYS A 283 -7.69 -45.85 -56.66
CA LYS A 283 -7.98 -47.28 -56.73
C LYS A 283 -6.92 -48.19 -56.06
N GLY A 284 -5.71 -47.75 -55.84
CA GLY A 284 -4.61 -48.50 -55.19
C GLY A 284 -4.40 -48.17 -53.70
N HIS A 285 -5.22 -47.31 -53.06
CA HIS A 285 -5.01 -46.86 -51.68
C HIS A 285 -5.26 -48.01 -50.67
N PRO A 286 -4.41 -48.24 -49.67
CA PRO A 286 -4.51 -49.32 -48.68
C PRO A 286 -5.88 -49.40 -47.98
N TRP A 287 -6.56 -48.27 -47.77
CA TRP A 287 -7.93 -48.23 -47.16
C TRP A 287 -9.05 -48.83 -48.03
N ARG A 288 -8.77 -49.15 -49.29
CA ARG A 288 -9.73 -49.87 -50.17
C ARG A 288 -9.55 -51.38 -50.17
N LYS A 289 -8.45 -51.88 -49.57
CA LYS A 289 -8.28 -53.32 -49.33
C LYS A 289 -8.92 -53.60 -47.96
N GLY A 290 -10.04 -54.24 -47.94
CA GLY A 290 -10.74 -54.60 -46.72
C GLY A 290 -9.81 -55.25 -45.70
N PHE A 291 -10.05 -55.00 -44.43
CA PHE A 291 -9.37 -55.63 -43.31
C PHE A 291 -9.57 -57.14 -43.44
N VAL A 292 -8.53 -57.91 -43.75
CA VAL A 292 -8.53 -59.37 -43.68
C VAL A 292 -8.27 -59.69 -42.20
N GLU A 293 -9.27 -60.21 -41.48
CA GLU A 293 -9.05 -60.75 -40.14
C GLU A 293 -8.02 -61.91 -40.25
N PRO A 294 -7.00 -61.93 -39.37
CA PRO A 294 -6.13 -63.10 -39.27
C PRO A 294 -6.96 -64.26 -38.72
N GLY A 295 -7.14 -65.30 -39.54
CA GLY A 295 -7.81 -66.53 -39.16
C GLY A 295 -7.19 -67.17 -37.90
N ARG A 296 -8.06 -67.80 -37.11
CA ARG A 296 -7.70 -68.59 -35.92
C ARG A 296 -6.63 -69.61 -36.18
#